data_01e401a801e3bc0e062d0b0d30f67330
#
_entry.id   01e401a801e3bc0e062d0b0d30f67330
#
_cell.length_a   1.000
_cell.length_b   1.000
_cell.length_c   1.000
_cell.angle_alpha   90.00
_cell.angle_beta   90.00
_cell.angle_gamma   90.00
#
_symmetry.space_group_name_H-M   'P 1'
#
loop_
_entity.id
_entity.type
_entity.pdbx_description
1 polymer ?
#
loop_
_entity_poly.entity_id
_entity_poly.type
_entity_poly.pdbx_seq_one_letter_code
_entity_poly.pdbx_strand_id
1 'polypeptide(L)'
;MVLQMRDLLKRHPDTTVIWAHAGLGRVVHPAKDQLSFMERGLANPALKGFYIDISWDEMAKYVVASPEATAATADLINKYPDRWLFGTDEVGPTDQQRYLKTYDIYAPLFARLTPEAREKVLKGNYERLFDEACRKVRAWEKANVQ
;
A
#
# COMPACT_ATOMS: atom_id res chain seq x y z
N MET A 1 11.54 5.00 -13.13
CA MET A 1 10.82 5.19 -11.86
C MET A 1 11.08 4.06 -10.87
N VAL A 2 10.85 2.81 -11.23
CA VAL A 2 11.05 1.61 -10.40
C VAL A 2 12.50 1.42 -9.92
N LEU A 3 13.48 1.60 -10.82
CA LEU A 3 14.91 1.51 -10.47
C LEU A 3 15.31 2.62 -9.50
N GLN A 4 14.81 3.82 -9.69
CA GLN A 4 15.09 4.97 -8.84
C GLN A 4 14.59 4.77 -7.40
N MET A 5 13.39 4.22 -7.23
CA MET A 5 12.84 3.90 -5.91
C MET A 5 13.67 2.82 -5.20
N ARG A 6 14.06 1.77 -5.91
CA ARG A 6 14.95 0.73 -5.36
C ARG A 6 16.29 1.32 -4.90
N ASP A 7 16.87 2.22 -5.70
CA ASP A 7 18.15 2.86 -5.38
C ASP A 7 18.01 3.84 -4.21
N LEU A 8 16.85 4.52 -4.07
CA LEU A 8 16.53 5.33 -2.90
C LEU A 8 16.48 4.46 -1.62
N LEU A 9 15.74 3.37 -1.64
CA LEU A 9 15.61 2.45 -0.50
C LEU A 9 16.95 1.84 -0.09
N LYS A 10 17.82 1.50 -1.06
CA LYS A 10 19.16 0.99 -0.78
C LYS A 10 20.06 2.01 -0.09
N ARG A 11 19.94 3.28 -0.47
CA ARG A 11 20.72 4.38 0.15
C ARG A 11 20.18 4.79 1.52
N HIS A 12 18.91 4.50 1.79
CA HIS A 12 18.21 4.88 3.00
C HIS A 12 17.47 3.66 3.61
N PRO A 13 18.22 2.64 4.09
CA PRO A 13 17.64 1.34 4.49
C PRO A 13 16.72 1.43 5.72
N ASP A 14 16.87 2.48 6.53
CA ASP A 14 16.06 2.71 7.73
C ASP A 14 14.85 3.62 7.48
N THR A 15 14.66 4.06 6.23
CA THR A 15 13.52 4.90 5.86
C THR A 15 12.34 4.03 5.45
N THR A 16 11.17 4.34 6.01
CA THR A 16 9.90 3.79 5.53
C THR A 16 9.47 4.53 4.26
N VAL A 17 9.23 3.78 3.20
CA VAL A 17 8.71 4.29 1.93
C VAL A 17 7.40 3.60 1.60
N ILE A 18 6.34 4.38 1.49
CA ILE A 18 5.02 3.93 1.03
C ILE A 18 4.89 4.29 -0.45
N TRP A 19 4.83 3.26 -1.29
CA TRP A 19 4.67 3.44 -2.73
C TRP A 19 3.19 3.57 -3.08
N ALA A 20 2.74 4.83 -3.18
CA ALA A 20 1.36 5.18 -3.42
C ALA A 20 0.83 4.59 -4.75
N HIS A 21 -0.38 4.05 -4.70
CA HIS A 21 -1.12 3.49 -5.84
C HIS A 21 -0.32 2.41 -6.61
N ALA A 22 0.58 1.69 -5.92
CA ALA A 22 1.53 0.76 -6.53
C ALA A 22 2.27 1.37 -7.73
N GLY A 23 2.50 2.70 -7.69
CA GLY A 23 3.19 3.46 -8.73
C GLY A 23 2.32 3.88 -9.91
N LEU A 24 1.01 3.65 -9.87
CA LEU A 24 0.07 4.20 -10.85
C LEU A 24 0.03 5.73 -10.75
N GLY A 25 -0.11 6.39 -11.85
CA GLY A 25 -0.33 7.83 -11.95
C GLY A 25 -1.19 8.15 -13.17
N ARG A 26 -1.62 9.40 -13.30
CA ARG A 26 -2.51 9.83 -14.39
C ARG A 26 -1.95 9.53 -15.79
N VAL A 27 -0.64 9.44 -15.92
CA VAL A 27 0.07 9.17 -17.19
C VAL A 27 0.96 7.93 -17.11
N VAL A 28 0.97 7.24 -15.96
CA VAL A 28 1.77 6.04 -15.72
C VAL A 28 0.82 4.88 -15.49
N HIS A 29 0.84 3.93 -16.41
CA HIS A 29 0.05 2.70 -16.31
C HIS A 29 0.88 1.58 -15.69
N PRO A 30 0.25 0.58 -15.05
CA PRO A 30 0.94 -0.60 -14.56
C PRO A 30 1.69 -1.30 -15.69
N ALA A 31 2.92 -1.71 -15.42
CA ALA A 31 3.66 -2.56 -16.34
C ALA A 31 3.05 -3.96 -16.38
N LYS A 32 3.24 -4.70 -17.48
CA LYS A 32 2.76 -6.08 -17.61
C LYS A 32 3.27 -7.01 -16.51
N ASP A 33 4.46 -6.74 -15.99
CA ASP A 33 5.12 -7.50 -14.92
C ASP A 33 5.05 -6.83 -13.54
N GLN A 34 4.10 -5.91 -13.34
CA GLN A 34 3.95 -5.10 -12.12
C GLN A 34 3.93 -5.96 -10.84
N LEU A 35 3.11 -7.03 -10.81
CA LEU A 35 3.03 -7.93 -9.65
C LEU A 35 4.36 -8.62 -9.35
N SER A 36 5.04 -9.13 -10.36
CA SER A 36 6.38 -9.75 -10.21
C SER A 36 7.40 -8.75 -9.70
N PHE A 37 7.30 -7.51 -10.14
CA PHE A 37 8.16 -6.44 -9.64
C PHE A 37 7.90 -6.16 -8.16
N MET A 38 6.64 -6.01 -7.77
CA MET A 38 6.25 -5.82 -6.37
C MET A 38 6.72 -6.98 -5.50
N GLU A 39 6.54 -8.21 -5.94
CA GLU A 39 6.98 -9.40 -5.24
C GLU A 39 8.51 -9.40 -5.01
N ARG A 40 9.31 -9.11 -6.04
CA ARG A 40 10.77 -8.99 -5.89
C ARG A 40 11.18 -7.92 -4.88
N GLY A 41 10.43 -6.82 -4.81
CA GLY A 41 10.65 -5.77 -3.80
C GLY A 41 10.32 -6.24 -2.39
N LEU A 42 9.17 -6.88 -2.22
CA LEU A 42 8.70 -7.38 -0.93
C LEU A 42 9.56 -8.54 -0.39
N ALA A 43 10.06 -9.40 -1.28
CA ALA A 43 10.91 -10.52 -0.91
C ALA A 43 12.35 -10.11 -0.56
N ASN A 44 12.76 -8.89 -0.89
CA ASN A 44 14.14 -8.46 -0.67
C ASN A 44 14.34 -7.98 0.78
N PRO A 45 15.15 -8.68 1.60
CA PRO A 45 15.38 -8.31 2.99
C PRO A 45 16.07 -6.94 3.18
N ALA A 46 16.79 -6.45 2.15
CA ALA A 46 17.38 -5.12 2.17
C ALA A 46 16.35 -3.99 2.00
N LEU A 47 15.11 -4.32 1.62
CA LEU A 47 14.02 -3.37 1.40
C LEU A 47 12.92 -3.51 2.47
N LYS A 48 13.31 -3.75 3.74
CA LYS A 48 12.38 -3.94 4.87
C LYS A 48 11.44 -2.76 5.09
N GLY A 49 11.85 -1.54 4.74
CA GLY A 49 11.05 -0.31 4.84
C GLY A 49 10.14 -0.04 3.63
N PHE A 50 10.03 -0.97 2.67
CA PHE A 50 9.19 -0.81 1.48
C PHE A 50 7.78 -1.30 1.73
N TYR A 51 6.79 -0.42 1.54
CA TYR A 51 5.36 -0.69 1.64
C TYR A 51 4.66 -0.29 0.34
N ILE A 52 3.56 -0.96 0.03
CA ILE A 52 2.75 -0.70 -1.15
C ILE A 52 1.38 -0.25 -0.70
N ASP A 53 0.95 0.89 -1.20
CA ASP A 53 -0.42 1.37 -1.03
C ASP A 53 -1.22 1.08 -2.30
N ILE A 54 -2.39 0.47 -2.13
CA ILE A 54 -3.35 0.15 -3.20
C ILE A 54 -4.61 1.03 -3.14
N SER A 55 -4.51 2.21 -2.55
CA SER A 55 -5.61 3.18 -2.56
C SER A 55 -5.98 3.64 -3.98
N TRP A 56 -7.13 4.34 -4.08
CA TRP A 56 -7.64 4.94 -5.30
C TRP A 56 -8.52 4.00 -6.15
N ASP A 57 -9.66 4.51 -6.62
CA ASP A 57 -10.59 3.77 -7.49
C ASP A 57 -10.00 3.45 -8.87
N GLU A 58 -9.11 4.30 -9.40
CA GLU A 58 -8.38 4.01 -10.63
C GLU A 58 -7.45 2.81 -10.49
N MET A 59 -6.82 2.62 -9.31
CA MET A 59 -6.00 1.43 -9.05
C MET A 59 -6.86 0.16 -9.04
N ALA A 60 -8.08 0.26 -8.54
CA ALA A 60 -9.03 -0.86 -8.52
C ALA A 60 -9.26 -1.44 -9.93
N LYS A 61 -9.29 -0.60 -10.98
CA LYS A 61 -9.47 -1.04 -12.37
C LYS A 61 -8.44 -2.07 -12.83
N TYR A 62 -7.28 -2.12 -12.18
CA TYR A 62 -6.23 -3.10 -12.47
C TYR A 62 -6.26 -4.27 -11.49
N VAL A 63 -6.48 -3.97 -10.22
CA VAL A 63 -6.48 -4.98 -9.14
C VAL A 63 -7.65 -5.95 -9.28
N VAL A 64 -8.85 -5.44 -9.63
CA VAL A 64 -10.07 -6.24 -9.79
C VAL A 64 -10.53 -6.35 -11.24
N ALA A 65 -9.62 -6.16 -12.20
CA ALA A 65 -9.90 -6.18 -13.64
C ALA A 65 -10.48 -7.53 -14.13
N SER A 66 -10.06 -8.61 -13.52
CA SER A 66 -10.54 -9.97 -13.79
C SER A 66 -10.41 -10.86 -12.54
N PRO A 67 -11.09 -12.01 -12.50
CA PRO A 67 -10.91 -12.98 -11.42
C PRO A 67 -9.45 -13.39 -11.21
N GLU A 68 -8.66 -13.53 -12.28
CA GLU A 68 -7.25 -13.91 -12.27
C GLU A 68 -6.38 -12.79 -11.70
N ALA A 69 -6.60 -11.54 -12.11
CA ALA A 69 -5.91 -10.38 -11.58
C ALA A 69 -6.17 -10.19 -10.08
N THR A 70 -7.44 -10.37 -9.69
CA THR A 70 -7.86 -10.30 -8.29
C THR A 70 -7.21 -11.40 -7.46
N ALA A 71 -7.19 -12.65 -7.96
CA ALA A 71 -6.56 -13.77 -7.28
C ALA A 71 -5.05 -13.54 -7.12
N ALA A 72 -4.35 -13.19 -8.19
CA ALA A 72 -2.90 -12.97 -8.16
C ALA A 72 -2.51 -11.83 -7.19
N THR A 73 -3.30 -10.76 -7.15
CA THR A 73 -3.09 -9.67 -6.19
C THR A 73 -3.35 -10.12 -4.75
N ALA A 74 -4.44 -10.86 -4.52
CA ALA A 74 -4.75 -11.40 -3.19
C ALA A 74 -3.67 -12.36 -2.69
N ASP A 75 -3.16 -13.25 -3.55
CA ASP A 75 -2.08 -14.19 -3.21
C ASP A 75 -0.82 -13.45 -2.77
N LEU A 76 -0.47 -12.38 -3.48
CA LEU A 76 0.70 -11.57 -3.13
C LEU A 76 0.50 -10.82 -1.80
N ILE A 77 -0.70 -10.29 -1.55
CA ILE A 77 -1.04 -9.64 -0.27
C ILE A 77 -1.02 -10.66 0.87
N ASN A 78 -1.63 -11.81 0.71
CA ASN A 78 -1.65 -12.89 1.71
C ASN A 78 -0.24 -13.40 2.03
N LYS A 79 0.67 -13.37 1.06
CA LYS A 79 2.08 -13.77 1.23
C LYS A 79 2.89 -12.77 2.04
N TYR A 80 2.58 -11.47 1.93
CA TYR A 80 3.30 -10.38 2.59
C TYR A 80 2.34 -9.40 3.32
N PRO A 81 1.50 -9.87 4.26
CA PRO A 81 0.36 -9.09 4.77
C PRO A 81 0.78 -7.82 5.51
N ASP A 82 1.99 -7.76 6.06
CA ASP A 82 2.52 -6.62 6.81
C ASP A 82 2.99 -5.45 5.95
N ARG A 83 2.91 -5.57 4.63
CA ARG A 83 3.59 -4.65 3.70
C ARG A 83 2.63 -3.86 2.80
N TRP A 84 1.33 -3.95 3.05
CA TRP A 84 0.29 -3.33 2.23
C TRP A 84 -0.57 -2.37 3.04
N LEU A 85 -0.98 -1.29 2.37
CA LEU A 85 -1.92 -0.31 2.89
C LEU A 85 -3.06 -0.13 1.89
N PHE A 86 -4.21 0.24 2.43
CA PHE A 86 -5.37 0.60 1.65
C PHE A 86 -5.97 1.91 2.17
N GLY A 87 -6.46 2.73 1.25
CA GLY A 87 -7.22 3.94 1.50
C GLY A 87 -8.15 4.22 0.33
N THR A 88 -9.03 5.18 0.46
CA THR A 88 -9.95 5.53 -0.62
C THR A 88 -9.34 6.48 -1.63
N ASP A 89 -8.43 7.35 -1.20
CA ASP A 89 -7.87 8.46 -1.97
C ASP A 89 -8.96 9.40 -2.54
N GLU A 90 -10.12 9.46 -1.88
CA GLU A 90 -11.19 10.37 -2.26
C GLU A 90 -10.87 11.79 -1.82
N VAL A 91 -10.73 12.69 -2.78
CA VAL A 91 -10.41 14.10 -2.54
C VAL A 91 -11.68 14.95 -2.55
N GLY A 92 -11.99 15.54 -1.38
CA GLY A 92 -13.10 16.47 -1.22
C GLY A 92 -14.46 15.87 -1.57
N PRO A 93 -14.83 14.69 -1.04
CA PRO A 93 -16.12 14.07 -1.35
C PRO A 93 -17.29 14.93 -0.87
N THR A 94 -18.33 14.99 -1.66
CA THR A 94 -19.56 15.72 -1.33
C THR A 94 -20.43 15.01 -0.29
N ASP A 95 -20.23 13.70 -0.14
CA ASP A 95 -20.92 12.84 0.82
C ASP A 95 -20.08 11.60 1.18
N GLN A 96 -20.47 10.92 2.26
CA GLN A 96 -19.78 9.71 2.73
C GLN A 96 -19.91 8.51 1.79
N GLN A 97 -20.94 8.47 0.94
CA GLN A 97 -21.18 7.33 0.05
C GLN A 97 -20.04 7.18 -0.96
N ARG A 98 -19.39 8.25 -1.34
CA ARG A 98 -18.23 8.22 -2.23
C ARG A 98 -17.06 7.45 -1.62
N TYR A 99 -16.79 7.62 -0.32
CA TYR A 99 -15.79 6.80 0.38
C TYR A 99 -16.16 5.31 0.37
N LEU A 100 -17.41 5.01 0.71
CA LEU A 100 -17.90 3.63 0.78
C LEU A 100 -17.83 2.95 -0.59
N LYS A 101 -18.14 3.68 -1.67
CA LYS A 101 -18.05 3.15 -3.03
C LYS A 101 -16.67 2.58 -3.38
N THR A 102 -15.60 3.20 -2.93
CA THR A 102 -14.24 2.67 -3.15
C THR A 102 -14.06 1.32 -2.45
N TYR A 103 -14.57 1.16 -1.22
CA TYR A 103 -14.57 -0.14 -0.55
C TYR A 103 -15.36 -1.20 -1.31
N ASP A 104 -16.51 -0.84 -1.87
CA ASP A 104 -17.36 -1.75 -2.65
C ASP A 104 -16.63 -2.23 -3.91
N ILE A 105 -15.90 -1.35 -4.60
CA ILE A 105 -15.11 -1.71 -5.78
C ILE A 105 -14.04 -2.74 -5.43
N TYR A 106 -13.38 -2.60 -4.26
CA TYR A 106 -12.35 -3.54 -3.79
C TYR A 106 -12.91 -4.78 -3.09
N ALA A 107 -14.22 -4.88 -2.86
CA ALA A 107 -14.83 -6.01 -2.16
C ALA A 107 -14.41 -7.40 -2.72
N PRO A 108 -14.29 -7.61 -4.05
CA PRO A 108 -13.84 -8.89 -4.60
C PRO A 108 -12.40 -9.25 -4.18
N LEU A 109 -11.50 -8.27 -4.03
CA LEU A 109 -10.15 -8.48 -3.51
C LEU A 109 -10.21 -8.84 -2.03
N PHE A 110 -10.92 -8.05 -1.22
CA PHE A 110 -11.00 -8.24 0.23
C PHE A 110 -11.60 -9.59 0.61
N ALA A 111 -12.54 -10.10 -0.19
CA ALA A 111 -13.12 -11.42 0.01
C ALA A 111 -12.12 -12.58 -0.19
N ARG A 112 -10.99 -12.35 -0.86
CA ARG A 112 -9.94 -13.36 -1.11
C ARG A 112 -8.77 -13.26 -0.13
N LEU A 113 -8.74 -12.22 0.70
CA LEU A 113 -7.72 -12.08 1.74
C LEU A 113 -8.01 -13.00 2.93
N THR A 114 -6.93 -13.52 3.52
CA THR A 114 -7.05 -14.16 4.83
C THR A 114 -7.57 -13.14 5.86
N PRO A 115 -8.24 -13.57 6.94
CA PRO A 115 -8.69 -12.65 7.99
C PRO A 115 -7.57 -11.75 8.52
N GLU A 116 -6.38 -12.31 8.71
CA GLU A 116 -5.19 -11.58 9.14
C GLU A 116 -4.75 -10.53 8.12
N ALA A 117 -4.59 -10.92 6.84
CA ALA A 117 -4.17 -10.00 5.79
C ALA A 117 -5.19 -8.87 5.59
N ARG A 118 -6.48 -9.19 5.66
CA ARG A 118 -7.54 -8.20 5.53
C ARG A 118 -7.50 -7.17 6.65
N GLU A 119 -7.36 -7.59 7.90
CA GLU A 119 -7.24 -6.69 9.05
C GLU A 119 -6.03 -5.77 8.90
N LYS A 120 -4.86 -6.35 8.59
CA LYS A 120 -3.60 -5.61 8.44
C LYS A 120 -3.67 -4.57 7.31
N VAL A 121 -4.18 -4.94 6.14
CA VAL A 121 -4.27 -4.05 4.96
C VAL A 121 -5.24 -2.90 5.20
N LEU A 122 -6.40 -3.19 5.79
CA LEU A 122 -7.44 -2.18 5.99
C LEU A 122 -7.17 -1.23 7.15
N LYS A 123 -6.37 -1.65 8.15
CA LYS A 123 -6.20 -0.89 9.37
C LYS A 123 -4.85 -1.11 10.06
N GLY A 124 -4.51 -2.35 10.42
CA GLY A 124 -3.42 -2.64 11.34
C GLY A 124 -2.05 -2.14 10.88
N ASN A 125 -1.74 -2.22 9.58
CA ASN A 125 -0.47 -1.71 9.07
C ASN A 125 -0.39 -0.18 9.13
N TYR A 126 -1.50 0.51 8.85
CA TYR A 126 -1.58 1.96 8.99
C TYR A 126 -1.33 2.37 10.44
N GLU A 127 -2.08 1.82 11.37
CA GLU A 127 -1.94 2.12 12.81
C GLU A 127 -0.50 1.88 13.28
N ARG A 128 0.06 0.71 12.99
CA ARG A 128 1.43 0.37 13.37
C ARG A 128 2.45 1.38 12.86
N LEU A 129 2.39 1.75 11.58
CA LEU A 129 3.36 2.66 10.96
C LEU A 129 3.23 4.10 11.48
N PHE A 130 2.01 4.60 11.54
CA PHE A 130 1.77 6.01 11.88
C PHE A 130 1.82 6.24 13.39
N ASP A 131 1.39 5.29 14.22
CA ASP A 131 1.54 5.37 15.68
C ASP A 131 3.03 5.33 16.08
N GLU A 132 3.83 4.49 15.43
CA GLU A 132 5.27 4.47 15.65
C GLU A 132 5.93 5.80 15.23
N ALA A 133 5.57 6.33 14.07
CA ALA A 133 6.06 7.61 13.59
C ALA A 133 5.64 8.75 14.55
N CYS A 134 4.41 8.78 15.00
CA CYS A 134 3.90 9.76 15.96
C CYS A 134 4.69 9.71 17.27
N ARG A 135 4.92 8.52 17.84
CA ARG A 135 5.73 8.38 19.06
C ARG A 135 7.15 8.93 18.88
N LYS A 136 7.79 8.65 17.74
CA LYS A 136 9.14 9.17 17.44
C LYS A 136 9.15 10.70 17.36
N VAL A 137 8.16 11.28 16.67
CA VAL A 137 8.03 12.74 16.54
C VAL A 137 7.81 13.39 17.91
N ARG A 138 6.89 12.87 18.73
CA ARG A 138 6.63 13.41 20.08
C ARG A 138 7.84 13.28 21.02
N ALA A 139 8.60 12.21 20.91
CA ALA A 139 9.84 12.06 21.69
C ALA A 139 10.89 13.10 21.26
N TRP A 140 11.02 13.32 19.97
CA TRP A 140 11.95 14.31 19.43
C TRP A 140 11.55 15.73 19.83
N GLU A 141 10.25 16.09 19.68
CA GLU A 141 9.72 17.40 20.08
C GLU A 141 10.01 17.68 21.56
N LYS A 142 9.73 16.69 22.43
CA LYS A 142 9.99 16.81 23.88
C LYS A 142 11.46 17.08 24.20
N ALA A 143 12.36 16.56 23.38
CA ALA A 143 13.81 16.72 23.60
C ALA A 143 14.40 17.99 22.98
N ASN A 144 13.74 18.58 21.96
CA ASN A 144 14.33 19.63 21.11
C ASN A 144 13.49 20.91 21.02
N VAL A 145 12.23 20.88 21.40
CA VAL A 145 11.35 22.06 21.35
C VAL A 145 11.05 22.51 22.77
N GLN A 146 11.41 23.76 23.09
CA GLN A 146 11.11 24.43 24.37
C GLN A 146 9.78 25.14 24.28
#